data_58b835c6a6b44f1f6b9ee020861833ab
#
_entry.id   58b835c6a6b44f1f6b9ee020861833ab
#
_cell.length_a   1.000
_cell.length_b   1.000
_cell.length_c   1.000
_cell.angle_alpha   90.00
_cell.angle_beta   90.00
_cell.angle_gamma   90.00
#
_symmetry.space_group_name_H-M   'P 1'
#
loop_
_entity.id
_entity.type
_entity.pdbx_description
1 polymer ?
#
loop_
_entity_poly.entity_id
_entity_poly.type
_entity_poly.pdbx_seq_one_letter_code
_entity_poly.pdbx_strand_id
1 'polypeptide(L)' 'MKTFGTIDSFDIDQGKGSIKPETGGDNLSFEKSAFAWDIKATPPKAGQRLSYEIGTNSDHKQCAVNLETI' A
#
# COMPACT_ATOMS: atom_id res chain seq x y z
N MET A 1 -1.54 -3.33 -14.34
CA MET A 1 -0.66 -2.17 -14.60
C MET A 1 -0.12 -1.65 -13.28
N LYS A 2 1.20 -1.57 -13.17
CA LYS A 2 1.82 -1.11 -11.93
C LYS A 2 1.85 0.40 -11.86
N THR A 3 1.64 0.92 -10.68
CA THR A 3 1.79 2.35 -10.42
C THR A 3 2.69 2.52 -9.20
N PHE A 4 3.14 3.73 -8.96
CA PHE A 4 4.08 4.01 -7.88
C PHE A 4 3.47 4.97 -6.88
N GLY A 5 3.86 4.82 -5.64
CA GLY A 5 3.41 5.69 -4.57
C GLY A 5 4.31 5.60 -3.37
N THR A 6 3.98 6.38 -2.34
CA THR A 6 4.74 6.46 -1.11
C THR A 6 3.83 6.10 0.05
N ILE A 7 4.34 5.31 1.00
CA ILE A 7 3.55 4.99 2.19
C ILE A 7 3.34 6.27 3.00
N ASP A 8 2.08 6.62 3.23
CA ASP A 8 1.70 7.75 4.06
C ASP A 8 1.67 7.35 5.53
N SER A 9 1.04 6.21 5.82
CA SER A 9 0.98 5.69 7.18
C SER A 9 0.73 4.19 7.15
N PHE A 10 1.14 3.50 8.21
CA PHE A 10 0.87 2.08 8.36
C PHE A 10 0.79 1.73 9.85
N ASP A 11 -0.32 1.11 10.24
CA ASP A 11 -0.52 0.63 11.60
C ASP A 11 -0.39 -0.89 11.60
N ILE A 12 0.72 -1.38 12.13
CA ILE A 12 1.02 -2.82 12.14
C ILE A 12 0.05 -3.58 13.04
N ASP A 13 -0.43 -2.94 14.10
CA ASP A 13 -1.36 -3.60 15.03
C ASP A 13 -2.71 -3.85 14.37
N GLN A 14 -3.18 -2.91 13.56
CA GLN A 14 -4.42 -3.07 12.81
C GLN A 14 -4.20 -3.76 11.46
N GLY A 15 -2.98 -3.79 10.98
CA GLY A 15 -2.66 -4.35 9.69
C GLY A 15 -3.21 -3.54 8.53
N LYS A 16 -3.33 -2.23 8.71
CA LYS A 16 -3.89 -1.32 7.71
C LYS A 16 -3.03 -0.08 7.58
N GLY A 17 -3.05 0.51 6.40
CA GLY A 17 -2.34 1.74 6.15
C GLY A 17 -2.87 2.46 4.93
N SER A 18 -2.17 3.51 4.53
CA SER A 18 -2.50 4.25 3.32
C SER A 18 -1.25 4.56 2.53
N ILE A 19 -1.43 4.67 1.21
CA ILE A 19 -0.37 4.98 0.27
C ILE A 19 -0.77 6.20 -0.53
N LYS A 20 0.18 7.11 -0.73
CA LYS A 20 -0.03 8.32 -1.50
C LYS A 20 0.46 8.10 -2.93
N PRO A 21 -0.45 8.10 -3.93
CA PRO A 21 -0.04 7.91 -5.32
C PRO A 21 0.89 9.03 -5.80
N GLU A 22 1.92 8.67 -6.56
CA GLU A 22 2.82 9.67 -7.15
C GLU A 22 2.13 10.51 -8.22
N THR A 23 1.11 9.94 -8.84
CA THR A 23 0.34 10.66 -9.85
C THR A 23 -0.60 11.72 -9.26
N GLY A 24 -0.69 11.77 -7.93
CA GLY A 24 -1.62 12.65 -7.25
C GLY A 24 -2.96 11.99 -7.02
N GLY A 25 -3.89 12.74 -6.46
CA GLY A 25 -5.21 12.22 -6.14
C GLY A 25 -5.31 11.77 -4.69
N ASP A 26 -6.38 11.07 -4.36
CA ASP A 26 -6.65 10.62 -3.01
C ASP A 26 -5.77 9.44 -2.62
N ASN A 27 -5.41 9.36 -1.34
CA ASN A 27 -4.68 8.22 -0.83
C ASN A 27 -5.51 6.95 -0.96
N LEU A 28 -4.82 5.83 -1.22
CA LEU A 28 -5.45 4.53 -1.28
C LEU A 28 -5.15 3.76 0.00
N SER A 29 -6.15 3.04 0.51
CA SER A 29 -5.95 2.18 1.66
C SER A 29 -5.36 0.84 1.21
N PHE A 30 -4.66 0.17 2.12
CA PHE A 30 -4.17 -1.18 1.90
C PHE A 30 -4.15 -1.95 3.21
N GLU A 31 -4.12 -3.26 3.11
CA GLU A 31 -4.04 -4.15 4.26
C GLU A 31 -2.69 -4.87 4.24
N LYS A 32 -2.31 -5.44 5.38
CA LYS A 32 -1.03 -6.16 5.47
C LYS A 32 -0.95 -7.33 4.48
N SER A 33 -2.09 -7.90 4.11
CA SER A 33 -2.13 -8.99 3.13
C SER A 33 -1.80 -8.53 1.71
N ALA A 34 -1.79 -7.23 1.46
CA ALA A 34 -1.47 -6.69 0.14
C ALA A 34 0.02 -6.65 -0.15
N PHE A 35 0.87 -6.81 0.86
CA PHE A 35 2.31 -6.81 0.65
C PHE A 35 2.78 -8.08 -0.03
N ALA A 36 3.67 -7.92 -1.01
CA ALA A 36 4.25 -9.04 -1.75
C ALA A 36 5.48 -9.63 -1.07
N TRP A 37 5.91 -9.06 0.05
CA TRP A 37 7.07 -9.54 0.81
C TRP A 37 6.71 -9.72 2.27
N ASP A 38 7.62 -10.37 3.03
CA ASP A 38 7.42 -10.59 4.45
C ASP A 38 7.67 -9.30 5.23
N ILE A 39 6.59 -8.64 5.65
CA ILE A 39 6.68 -7.38 6.39
C ILE A 39 7.24 -7.56 7.80
N LYS A 40 7.26 -8.79 8.32
CA LYS A 40 7.91 -9.06 9.61
C LYS A 40 9.41 -8.97 9.51
N ALA A 41 9.97 -9.39 8.38
CA ALA A 41 11.41 -9.31 8.14
C ALA A 41 11.81 -7.89 7.74
N THR A 42 10.99 -7.23 6.91
CA THR A 42 11.26 -5.89 6.41
C THR A 42 10.02 -5.03 6.56
N PRO A 43 9.79 -4.44 7.75
CA PRO A 43 8.59 -3.64 7.97
C PRO A 43 8.55 -2.41 7.05
N PRO A 44 7.37 -2.09 6.53
CA PRO A 44 7.22 -0.87 5.73
C PRO A 44 7.34 0.37 6.60
N LYS A 45 7.85 1.45 6.02
CA LYS A 45 8.04 2.72 6.74
C LYS A 45 7.32 3.83 6.00
N ALA A 46 6.82 4.81 6.77
CA ALA A 46 6.26 6.03 6.19
C ALA A 46 7.31 6.73 5.32
N GLY A 47 6.90 7.15 4.13
CA GLY A 47 7.82 7.77 3.17
C GLY A 47 8.51 6.79 2.24
N GLN A 48 8.35 5.49 2.45
CA GLN A 48 8.94 4.48 1.58
C GLN A 48 8.21 4.44 0.24
N ARG A 49 8.99 4.45 -0.84
CA ARG A 49 8.43 4.36 -2.20
C ARG A 49 8.19 2.90 -2.56
N LEU A 50 7.02 2.63 -3.11
CA LEU A 50 6.62 1.27 -3.50
C LEU A 50 5.97 1.28 -4.87
N SER A 51 5.96 0.12 -5.52
CA SER A 51 5.08 -0.12 -6.65
C SER A 51 3.86 -0.89 -6.14
N TYR A 52 2.72 -0.65 -6.76
CA TYR A 52 1.49 -1.33 -6.37
C TYR A 52 0.53 -1.38 -7.56
N GLU A 53 -0.54 -2.14 -7.39
CA GLU A 53 -1.63 -2.19 -8.36
C GLU A 53 -2.91 -1.70 -7.69
N ILE A 54 -3.82 -1.18 -8.50
CA ILE A 54 -5.11 -0.74 -7.99
C ILE A 54 -6.09 -1.90 -8.07
N GLY A 55 -6.68 -2.25 -6.94
CA GLY A 55 -7.69 -3.28 -6.85
C GLY A 55 -8.96 -2.73 -6.23
N THR A 56 -9.88 -3.63 -5.94
CA THR A 56 -11.15 -3.29 -5.30
C THR A 56 -11.32 -4.15 -4.05
N ASN A 57 -11.65 -3.54 -2.92
CA ASN A 57 -11.89 -4.29 -1.69
C ASN A 57 -13.36 -4.77 -1.62
N SER A 58 -13.72 -5.42 -0.50
CA SER A 58 -15.06 -5.96 -0.32
C SER A 58 -16.16 -4.88 -0.28
N ASP A 59 -15.78 -3.64 -0.02
CA ASP A 59 -16.73 -2.50 0.00
C ASP A 59 -16.84 -1.84 -1.37
N HIS A 60 -16.26 -2.44 -2.41
CA HIS A 60 -16.22 -1.91 -3.78
C HIS A 60 -15.47 -0.59 -3.89
N LYS A 61 -14.55 -0.33 -2.96
CA LYS A 61 -13.69 0.85 -2.98
C LYS A 61 -12.32 0.49 -3.52
N GLN A 62 -11.68 1.43 -4.19
CA GLN A 62 -10.32 1.23 -4.67
C GLN A 62 -9.36 1.09 -3.50
N CYS A 63 -8.41 0.17 -3.66
CA CYS A 63 -7.36 -0.04 -2.68
C CYS A 63 -6.07 -0.43 -3.39
N ALA A 64 -4.95 -0.32 -2.69
CA ALA A 64 -3.67 -0.76 -3.22
C ALA A 64 -3.48 -2.24 -2.92
N VAL A 65 -3.02 -2.99 -3.93
CA VAL A 65 -2.74 -4.42 -3.80
C VAL A 65 -1.38 -4.71 -4.43
N ASN A 66 -0.83 -5.88 -4.14
CA ASN A 66 0.46 -6.31 -4.68
C ASN A 66 1.56 -5.28 -4.48
N LEU A 67 1.69 -4.76 -3.25
CA LEU A 67 2.71 -3.80 -2.92
C LEU A 67 4.09 -4.46 -2.95
N GLU A 68 5.01 -3.85 -3.68
CA GLU A 68 6.37 -4.35 -3.83
C GLU A 68 7.37 -3.22 -3.58
N THR A 69 8.52 -3.56 -3.01
CA THR A 69 9.61 -2.60 -2.88
C THR A 69 10.23 -2.32 -4.25
N ILE A 70 10.73 -1.11 -4.40
CA ILE A 70 11.40 -0.69 -5.63
C ILE A 70 12.91 -0.89 -5.48
#